data_83ccfc5b4782b3a517d9b62bd828eef6
#
_entry.id   83ccfc5b4782b3a517d9b62bd828eef6
#
_cell.length_a   1.000
_cell.length_b   1.000
_cell.length_c   1.000
_cell.angle_alpha   90.00
_cell.angle_beta   90.00
_cell.angle_gamma   90.00
#
_symmetry.space_group_name_H-M   'P 1'
#
loop_
_entity.id
_entity.type
_entity.pdbx_description
1 polymer ?
#
loop_
_entity_poly.entity_id
_entity_poly.type
_entity_poly.pdbx_seq_one_letter_code
_entity_poly.pdbx_strand_id
1 'polypeptide(L)'
;DLSRIDDALKRLDSCPLGSGALAGTGVAMDRQALAQRLGFSQAARNSLDAVSDRDYVVELSACASICLTHLSRLSEDVIFFCSGEAGFFKLGDAISSGSSLMPQKKNPDVFELLRGKTGRVLGHLVAILHILKGLPLAYNKDMQEDKQGFFDLMSTWQQCLLVLATCLPHLSVNV
;
A
#
# COMPACT_ATOMS: atom_id res chain seq x y z
N ASP A 1 -3.49 2.00 12.01
CA ASP A 1 -2.69 1.82 10.79
C ASP A 1 -1.45 2.70 10.76
N LEU A 2 -1.54 3.99 11.14
CA LEU A 2 -0.37 4.89 11.15
C LEU A 2 0.80 4.33 11.96
N SER A 3 0.55 3.83 13.18
CA SER A 3 1.60 3.25 14.02
C SER A 3 2.32 2.05 13.39
N ARG A 4 1.63 1.28 12.52
CA ARG A 4 2.25 0.18 11.77
C ARG A 4 3.21 0.71 10.71
N ILE A 5 2.81 1.78 10.01
CA ILE A 5 3.65 2.44 9.00
C ILE A 5 4.88 3.06 9.66
N ASP A 6 4.68 3.79 10.77
CA ASP A 6 5.78 4.41 11.52
C ASP A 6 6.79 3.36 12.01
N ASP A 7 6.31 2.20 12.41
CA ASP A 7 7.15 1.10 12.87
C ASP A 7 7.89 0.42 11.71
N ALA A 8 7.23 0.23 10.56
CA ALA A 8 7.85 -0.26 9.32
C ALA A 8 8.96 0.70 8.83
N LEU A 9 8.72 2.00 8.87
CA LEU A 9 9.70 3.02 8.46
C LEU A 9 10.98 2.99 9.30
N LYS A 10 10.92 2.63 10.58
CA LYS A 10 12.12 2.45 11.42
C LYS A 10 13.00 1.30 10.94
N ARG A 11 12.41 0.23 10.43
CA ARG A 11 13.17 -0.91 9.89
C ARG A 11 13.76 -0.64 8.51
N LEU A 12 13.17 0.28 7.76
CA LEU A 12 13.67 0.78 6.48
C LEU A 12 14.93 1.67 6.60
N ASP A 13 15.27 2.12 7.78
CA ASP A 13 16.27 3.16 8.02
C ASP A 13 17.71 2.61 8.01
N SER A 14 18.05 1.86 6.93
CA SER A 14 19.37 1.29 6.70
C SER A 14 19.75 1.39 5.22
N CYS A 15 20.83 2.13 4.92
CA CYS A 15 21.26 2.39 3.55
C CYS A 15 22.01 1.18 2.95
N PRO A 16 21.52 0.59 1.83
CA PRO A 16 22.19 -0.55 1.18
C PRO A 16 23.39 -0.16 0.31
N LEU A 17 23.56 1.12 -0.01
CA LEU A 17 24.59 1.56 -0.95
C LEU A 17 25.99 1.25 -0.45
N GLY A 18 26.86 0.88 -1.40
CA GLY A 18 28.22 0.41 -1.12
C GLY A 18 28.31 -1.10 -0.87
N SER A 19 27.19 -1.84 -0.90
CA SER A 19 27.17 -3.30 -0.80
C SER A 19 27.70 -4.00 -2.06
N GLY A 20 27.82 -3.28 -3.19
CA GLY A 20 28.21 -3.86 -4.48
C GLY A 20 27.22 -4.89 -4.96
N ALA A 21 27.69 -5.95 -5.60
CA ALA A 21 26.83 -7.05 -6.03
C ALA A 21 26.36 -7.94 -4.87
N LEU A 22 27.23 -8.15 -3.85
CA LEU A 22 26.91 -8.92 -2.63
C LEU A 22 27.98 -8.83 -1.52
N ALA A 23 29.23 -8.43 -1.85
CA ALA A 23 30.39 -8.52 -0.93
C ALA A 23 31.10 -7.18 -0.76
N GLY A 24 30.45 -6.06 -1.05
CA GLY A 24 31.03 -4.74 -1.01
C GLY A 24 31.74 -4.35 -2.31
N THR A 25 32.60 -3.34 -2.21
CA THR A 25 33.35 -2.79 -3.36
C THR A 25 34.80 -2.49 -2.93
N GLY A 26 35.75 -2.64 -3.88
CA GLY A 26 37.15 -2.23 -3.71
C GLY A 26 37.38 -0.73 -3.83
N VAL A 27 36.35 0.05 -4.19
CA VAL A 27 36.44 1.50 -4.25
C VAL A 27 36.30 2.05 -2.83
N ALA A 28 37.24 2.92 -2.42
CA ALA A 28 37.17 3.56 -1.12
C ALA A 28 35.94 4.46 -1.02
N MET A 29 35.04 4.13 -0.09
CA MET A 29 33.77 4.81 0.11
C MET A 29 33.45 4.87 1.62
N ASP A 30 33.15 6.05 2.11
CA ASP A 30 32.55 6.19 3.43
C ASP A 30 31.04 5.94 3.37
N ARG A 31 30.66 4.70 3.63
CA ARG A 31 29.26 4.24 3.58
C ARG A 31 28.39 4.93 4.62
N GLN A 32 28.96 5.29 5.79
CA GLN A 32 28.20 5.97 6.82
C GLN A 32 27.91 7.43 6.44
N ALA A 33 28.89 8.15 5.92
CA ALA A 33 28.68 9.50 5.42
C ALA A 33 27.69 9.53 4.24
N LEU A 34 27.72 8.50 3.37
CA LEU A 34 26.76 8.36 2.27
C LEU A 34 25.33 8.11 2.79
N ALA A 35 25.17 7.22 3.76
CA ALA A 35 23.88 6.94 4.40
C ALA A 35 23.27 8.22 4.99
N GLN A 36 24.06 8.97 5.77
CA GLN A 36 23.62 10.23 6.37
C GLN A 36 23.21 11.29 5.33
N ARG A 37 23.98 11.44 4.23
CA ARG A 37 23.63 12.37 3.14
C ARG A 37 22.31 12.00 2.44
N LEU A 38 21.94 10.73 2.44
CA LEU A 38 20.70 10.23 1.87
C LEU A 38 19.54 10.19 2.88
N GLY A 39 19.78 10.60 4.12
CA GLY A 39 18.75 10.65 5.17
C GLY A 39 18.53 9.35 5.94
N PHE A 40 19.41 8.36 5.76
CA PHE A 40 19.38 7.12 6.57
C PHE A 40 20.19 7.29 7.85
N SER A 41 19.78 6.64 8.93
CA SER A 41 20.50 6.67 10.21
C SER A 41 21.79 5.86 10.18
N GLN A 42 21.86 4.82 9.37
CA GLN A 42 23.00 3.91 9.31
C GLN A 42 23.20 3.27 7.93
N ALA A 43 24.44 2.84 7.66
CA ALA A 43 24.73 1.96 6.54
C ALA A 43 24.39 0.50 6.89
N ALA A 44 23.90 -0.28 5.92
CA ALA A 44 23.64 -1.69 6.09
C ALA A 44 24.91 -2.45 6.47
N ARG A 45 24.84 -3.30 7.49
CA ARG A 45 25.98 -4.02 8.05
C ARG A 45 26.39 -5.24 7.24
N ASN A 46 25.45 -5.89 6.61
CA ASN A 46 25.65 -7.09 5.81
C ASN A 46 25.34 -6.82 4.35
N SER A 47 26.37 -6.82 3.50
CA SER A 47 26.22 -6.53 2.07
C SER A 47 25.43 -7.62 1.34
N LEU A 48 25.55 -8.88 1.74
CA LEU A 48 24.80 -9.99 1.15
C LEU A 48 23.30 -9.84 1.39
N ASP A 49 22.95 -9.52 2.63
CA ASP A 49 21.57 -9.25 3.04
C ASP A 49 21.00 -7.99 2.34
N ALA A 50 21.76 -6.91 2.35
CA ALA A 50 21.33 -5.62 1.78
C ALA A 50 20.97 -5.67 0.29
N VAL A 51 21.55 -6.60 -0.48
CA VAL A 51 21.22 -6.75 -1.91
C VAL A 51 20.06 -7.70 -2.15
N SER A 52 19.77 -8.59 -1.21
CA SER A 52 18.68 -9.56 -1.29
C SER A 52 17.41 -9.08 -0.60
N ASP A 53 17.51 -8.19 0.39
CA ASP A 53 16.40 -7.76 1.21
C ASP A 53 15.27 -7.11 0.40
N ARG A 54 14.08 -7.57 0.64
CA ARG A 54 12.79 -7.04 0.17
C ARG A 54 11.77 -7.00 1.29
N ASP A 55 12.18 -7.18 2.53
CA ASP A 55 11.26 -7.17 3.68
C ASP A 55 10.51 -5.84 3.76
N TYR A 56 11.17 -4.73 3.42
CA TYR A 56 10.52 -3.43 3.34
C TYR A 56 9.37 -3.37 2.33
N VAL A 57 9.48 -4.07 1.19
CA VAL A 57 8.42 -4.17 0.18
C VAL A 57 7.27 -5.01 0.73
N VAL A 58 7.58 -6.15 1.34
CA VAL A 58 6.58 -7.04 1.95
C VAL A 58 5.86 -6.36 3.10
N GLU A 59 6.60 -5.71 3.98
CA GLU A 59 6.05 -5.06 5.18
C GLU A 59 5.14 -3.88 4.84
N LEU A 60 5.54 -3.00 3.92
CA LEU A 60 4.70 -1.91 3.44
C LEU A 60 3.46 -2.45 2.70
N SER A 61 3.61 -3.51 1.93
CA SER A 61 2.48 -4.18 1.26
C SER A 61 1.51 -4.79 2.26
N ALA A 62 2.02 -5.35 3.35
CA ALA A 62 1.18 -5.87 4.45
C ALA A 62 0.45 -4.73 5.18
N CYS A 63 1.13 -3.62 5.48
CA CYS A 63 0.51 -2.43 6.07
C CYS A 63 -0.63 -1.89 5.18
N ALA A 64 -0.39 -1.78 3.88
CA ALA A 64 -1.39 -1.35 2.90
C ALA A 64 -2.59 -2.31 2.86
N SER A 65 -2.33 -3.62 2.87
CA SER A 65 -3.36 -4.66 2.85
C SER A 65 -4.25 -4.63 4.10
N ILE A 66 -3.66 -4.44 5.28
CA ILE A 66 -4.39 -4.29 6.54
C ILE A 66 -5.23 -3.02 6.50
N CYS A 67 -4.66 -1.90 6.09
CA CYS A 67 -5.36 -0.63 5.97
C CYS A 67 -6.56 -0.74 5.02
N LEU A 68 -6.37 -1.27 3.82
CA LEU A 68 -7.47 -1.44 2.86
C LEU A 68 -8.53 -2.45 3.33
N THR A 69 -8.14 -3.45 4.13
CA THR A 69 -9.13 -4.34 4.77
C THR A 69 -10.03 -3.57 5.73
N HIS A 70 -9.49 -2.65 6.51
CA HIS A 70 -10.30 -1.76 7.36
C HIS A 70 -11.20 -0.85 6.52
N LEU A 71 -10.67 -0.27 5.44
CA LEU A 71 -11.44 0.59 4.55
C LEU A 71 -12.52 -0.19 3.77
N SER A 72 -12.27 -1.43 3.43
CA SER A 72 -13.26 -2.32 2.83
C SER A 72 -14.44 -2.58 3.77
N ARG A 73 -14.17 -2.79 5.06
CA ARG A 73 -15.23 -2.97 6.08
C ARG A 73 -16.04 -1.68 6.27
N LEU A 74 -15.38 -0.53 6.37
CA LEU A 74 -16.04 0.77 6.41
C LEU A 74 -16.91 0.97 5.16
N SER A 75 -16.40 0.61 3.99
CA SER A 75 -17.12 0.75 2.72
C SER A 75 -18.39 -0.11 2.72
N GLU A 76 -18.32 -1.33 3.25
CA GLU A 76 -19.49 -2.22 3.38
C GLU A 76 -20.57 -1.61 4.26
N ASP A 77 -20.20 -1.07 5.43
CA ASP A 77 -21.14 -0.38 6.32
C ASP A 77 -21.79 0.82 5.63
N VAL A 78 -21.02 1.65 4.92
CA VAL A 78 -21.55 2.81 4.19
C VAL A 78 -22.51 2.37 3.08
N ILE A 79 -22.15 1.34 2.31
CA ILE A 79 -23.02 0.77 1.26
C ILE A 79 -24.36 0.34 1.85
N PHE A 80 -24.30 -0.44 2.95
CA PHE A 80 -25.51 -0.91 3.62
C PHE A 80 -26.35 0.25 4.18
N PHE A 81 -25.70 1.22 4.87
CA PHE A 81 -26.42 2.34 5.46
C PHE A 81 -27.00 3.33 4.43
N CYS A 82 -26.50 3.32 3.20
CA CYS A 82 -27.05 4.09 2.09
C CYS A 82 -28.13 3.33 1.31
N SER A 83 -28.38 2.04 1.63
CA SER A 83 -29.42 1.24 0.95
C SER A 83 -30.83 1.78 1.25
N GLY A 84 -31.77 1.44 0.37
CA GLY A 84 -33.16 1.83 0.56
C GLY A 84 -33.80 1.20 1.81
N GLU A 85 -33.31 0.04 2.23
CA GLU A 85 -33.79 -0.69 3.41
C GLU A 85 -33.29 -0.07 4.72
N ALA A 86 -32.01 0.33 4.78
CA ALA A 86 -31.42 0.93 5.97
C ALA A 86 -31.68 2.43 6.05
N GLY A 87 -31.36 3.17 4.98
CA GLY A 87 -31.65 4.59 4.83
C GLY A 87 -31.01 5.51 5.87
N PHE A 88 -29.95 5.05 6.58
CA PHE A 88 -29.33 5.83 7.66
C PHE A 88 -28.43 6.95 7.14
N PHE A 89 -27.83 6.73 5.96
CA PHE A 89 -26.97 7.72 5.32
C PHE A 89 -27.53 8.13 3.96
N LYS A 90 -27.21 9.35 3.56
CA LYS A 90 -27.45 9.87 2.21
C LYS A 90 -26.12 10.21 1.56
N LEU A 91 -25.98 9.77 0.29
CA LEU A 91 -24.87 10.16 -0.57
C LEU A 91 -25.14 11.53 -1.20
N GLY A 92 -24.17 12.42 -1.12
CA GLY A 92 -24.18 13.65 -1.90
C GLY A 92 -24.09 13.34 -3.40
N ASP A 93 -24.62 14.23 -4.24
CA ASP A 93 -24.62 14.04 -5.69
C ASP A 93 -23.21 13.97 -6.28
N ALA A 94 -22.25 14.62 -5.66
CA ALA A 94 -20.85 14.64 -6.09
C ALA A 94 -20.13 13.27 -5.97
N ILE A 95 -20.65 12.36 -5.17
CA ILE A 95 -20.03 11.06 -4.86
C ILE A 95 -20.94 9.85 -5.16
N SER A 96 -22.03 10.09 -5.85
CA SER A 96 -22.96 9.05 -6.29
C SER A 96 -23.09 9.04 -7.80
N SER A 97 -23.18 7.87 -8.41
CA SER A 97 -23.56 7.76 -9.80
C SER A 97 -25.05 7.54 -9.92
N GLY A 98 -25.65 8.20 -10.93
CA GLY A 98 -27.04 8.01 -11.29
C GLY A 98 -27.23 6.82 -12.24
N SER A 99 -28.49 6.53 -12.54
CA SER A 99 -28.86 5.63 -13.62
C SER A 99 -29.64 6.38 -14.67
N SER A 100 -29.36 6.13 -15.95
CA SER A 100 -30.15 6.69 -17.07
C SER A 100 -31.59 6.16 -17.08
N LEU A 101 -31.81 4.97 -16.54
CA LEU A 101 -33.14 4.33 -16.47
C LEU A 101 -33.90 4.71 -15.19
N MET A 102 -33.20 5.06 -14.13
CA MET A 102 -33.79 5.39 -12.82
C MET A 102 -33.11 6.65 -12.27
N PRO A 103 -33.60 7.86 -12.61
CA PRO A 103 -32.96 9.13 -12.23
C PRO A 103 -32.82 9.33 -10.70
N GLN A 104 -33.67 8.67 -9.91
CA GLN A 104 -33.65 8.73 -8.46
C GLN A 104 -32.57 7.83 -7.82
N LYS A 105 -32.00 6.90 -8.60
CA LYS A 105 -31.03 5.94 -8.09
C LYS A 105 -29.68 6.63 -7.86
N LYS A 106 -29.13 6.46 -6.66
CA LYS A 106 -27.79 6.89 -6.27
C LYS A 106 -26.98 5.67 -5.87
N ASN A 107 -25.95 5.35 -6.65
CA ASN A 107 -25.09 4.20 -6.37
C ASN A 107 -23.85 4.63 -5.58
N PRO A 108 -23.45 3.86 -4.57
CA PRO A 108 -22.25 4.11 -3.76
C PRO A 108 -20.96 3.59 -4.43
N ASP A 109 -20.79 3.87 -5.74
CA ASP A 109 -19.73 3.28 -6.58
C ASP A 109 -18.33 3.44 -6.01
N VAL A 110 -18.08 4.57 -5.36
CA VAL A 110 -16.79 4.85 -4.74
C VAL A 110 -16.47 3.81 -3.67
N PHE A 111 -17.45 3.48 -2.82
CA PHE A 111 -17.28 2.52 -1.74
C PHE A 111 -17.22 1.09 -2.27
N GLU A 112 -17.97 0.78 -3.32
CA GLU A 112 -17.90 -0.51 -4.01
C GLU A 112 -16.51 -0.72 -4.65
N LEU A 113 -15.96 0.30 -5.30
CA LEU A 113 -14.62 0.26 -5.88
C LEU A 113 -13.53 0.15 -4.81
N LEU A 114 -13.65 0.85 -3.67
CA LEU A 114 -12.75 0.71 -2.53
C LEU A 114 -12.71 -0.73 -2.03
N ARG A 115 -13.88 -1.33 -1.82
CA ARG A 115 -14.03 -2.74 -1.44
C ARG A 115 -13.36 -3.67 -2.47
N GLY A 116 -13.60 -3.45 -3.76
CA GLY A 116 -13.00 -4.25 -4.84
C GLY A 116 -11.47 -4.11 -4.93
N LYS A 117 -10.94 -2.89 -4.79
CA LYS A 117 -9.49 -2.63 -4.87
C LYS A 117 -8.68 -3.28 -3.74
N THR A 118 -9.30 -3.58 -2.61
CA THR A 118 -8.66 -4.34 -1.52
C THR A 118 -8.13 -5.69 -1.99
N GLY A 119 -8.89 -6.41 -2.82
CA GLY A 119 -8.44 -7.68 -3.38
C GLY A 119 -7.22 -7.56 -4.29
N ARG A 120 -7.12 -6.46 -5.04
CA ARG A 120 -5.95 -6.16 -5.89
C ARG A 120 -4.67 -5.99 -5.06
N VAL A 121 -4.75 -5.21 -3.98
CA VAL A 121 -3.60 -4.97 -3.09
C VAL A 121 -3.18 -6.24 -2.35
N LEU A 122 -4.13 -7.03 -1.84
CA LEU A 122 -3.85 -8.34 -1.25
C LEU A 122 -3.19 -9.29 -2.26
N GLY A 123 -3.66 -9.30 -3.51
CA GLY A 123 -3.07 -10.10 -4.58
C GLY A 123 -1.59 -9.76 -4.83
N HIS A 124 -1.23 -8.48 -4.82
CA HIS A 124 0.16 -8.04 -4.96
C HIS A 124 1.04 -8.46 -3.77
N LEU A 125 0.56 -8.37 -2.54
CA LEU A 125 1.29 -8.88 -1.37
C LEU A 125 1.58 -10.37 -1.51
N VAL A 126 0.60 -11.17 -1.89
CA VAL A 126 0.77 -12.61 -2.10
C VAL A 126 1.76 -12.88 -3.23
N ALA A 127 1.67 -12.15 -4.34
CA ALA A 127 2.59 -12.29 -5.46
C ALA A 127 4.04 -12.02 -5.05
N ILE A 128 4.30 -10.93 -4.31
CA ILE A 128 5.64 -10.58 -3.83
C ILE A 128 6.20 -11.67 -2.91
N LEU A 129 5.41 -12.19 -1.97
CA LEU A 129 5.81 -13.30 -1.11
C LEU A 129 6.17 -14.55 -1.91
N HIS A 130 5.44 -14.84 -3.00
CA HIS A 130 5.73 -15.97 -3.89
C HIS A 130 7.00 -15.77 -4.71
N ILE A 131 7.29 -14.56 -5.16
CA ILE A 131 8.53 -14.22 -5.86
C ILE A 131 9.74 -14.50 -4.93
N LEU A 132 9.67 -14.08 -3.69
CA LEU A 132 10.77 -14.20 -2.73
C LEU A 132 10.95 -15.62 -2.18
N LYS A 133 9.87 -16.40 -2.12
CA LYS A 133 9.87 -17.75 -1.55
C LYS A 133 10.83 -18.67 -2.30
N GLY A 134 11.79 -19.22 -1.57
CA GLY A 134 12.73 -20.23 -2.09
C GLY A 134 13.89 -19.66 -2.91
N LEU A 135 14.05 -18.35 -2.99
CA LEU A 135 15.25 -17.74 -3.58
C LEU A 135 16.47 -17.99 -2.69
N PRO A 136 17.64 -18.23 -3.28
CA PRO A 136 18.89 -18.27 -2.53
C PRO A 136 19.31 -16.87 -2.07
N LEU A 137 20.32 -16.80 -1.23
CA LEU A 137 20.90 -15.54 -0.75
C LEU A 137 21.43 -14.68 -1.91
N ALA A 138 21.65 -13.40 -1.62
CA ALA A 138 22.04 -12.37 -2.57
C ALA A 138 20.94 -12.04 -3.60
N TYR A 139 21.31 -11.36 -4.68
CA TYR A 139 20.37 -10.93 -5.71
C TYR A 139 20.09 -12.05 -6.74
N ASN A 140 18.82 -12.25 -7.02
CA ASN A 140 18.34 -13.12 -8.10
C ASN A 140 17.44 -12.31 -9.05
N LYS A 141 17.47 -12.67 -10.31
CA LYS A 141 16.74 -11.97 -11.38
C LYS A 141 15.24 -11.92 -11.16
N ASP A 142 14.69 -12.92 -10.50
CA ASP A 142 13.29 -13.01 -10.06
C ASP A 142 12.84 -11.76 -9.30
N MET A 143 13.74 -11.14 -8.53
CA MET A 143 13.46 -9.91 -7.76
C MET A 143 13.17 -8.69 -8.64
N GLN A 144 13.31 -8.75 -9.96
CA GLN A 144 12.87 -7.69 -10.86
C GLN A 144 11.35 -7.61 -10.98
N GLU A 145 10.65 -8.71 -10.71
CA GLU A 145 9.19 -8.77 -10.72
C GLU A 145 8.54 -8.10 -9.50
N ASP A 146 9.34 -7.69 -8.49
CA ASP A 146 8.84 -7.01 -7.29
C ASP A 146 8.23 -5.63 -7.60
N LYS A 147 8.78 -4.91 -8.58
CA LYS A 147 8.53 -3.48 -8.79
C LYS A 147 7.15 -3.17 -9.33
N GLN A 148 6.71 -3.86 -10.37
CA GLN A 148 5.42 -3.58 -11.01
C GLN A 148 4.27 -3.75 -10.02
N GLY A 149 4.26 -4.87 -9.29
CA GLY A 149 3.23 -5.16 -8.30
C GLY A 149 3.27 -4.18 -7.13
N PHE A 150 4.47 -3.84 -6.65
CA PHE A 150 4.63 -2.91 -5.54
C PHE A 150 4.20 -1.48 -5.89
N PHE A 151 4.61 -0.96 -7.04
CA PHE A 151 4.22 0.39 -7.47
C PHE A 151 2.72 0.50 -7.72
N ASP A 152 2.11 -0.52 -8.31
CA ASP A 152 0.67 -0.58 -8.49
C ASP A 152 -0.07 -0.62 -7.15
N LEU A 153 0.41 -1.42 -6.20
CA LEU A 153 -0.10 -1.51 -4.84
C LEU A 153 -0.05 -0.14 -4.13
N MET A 154 1.11 0.51 -4.14
CA MET A 154 1.30 1.80 -3.48
C MET A 154 0.41 2.89 -4.09
N SER A 155 0.35 2.95 -5.42
CA SER A 155 -0.52 3.88 -6.15
C SER A 155 -2.00 3.62 -5.83
N THR A 156 -2.41 2.37 -5.82
CA THR A 156 -3.79 1.97 -5.50
C THR A 156 -4.15 2.35 -4.05
N TRP A 157 -3.26 2.07 -3.11
CA TRP A 157 -3.46 2.44 -1.70
C TRP A 157 -3.60 3.95 -1.51
N GLN A 158 -2.67 4.73 -2.07
CA GLN A 158 -2.71 6.18 -2.01
C GLN A 158 -4.01 6.76 -2.61
N GLN A 159 -4.41 6.27 -3.78
CA GLN A 159 -5.65 6.69 -4.43
C GLN A 159 -6.88 6.36 -3.58
N CYS A 160 -6.95 5.17 -2.99
CA CYS A 160 -8.06 4.79 -2.11
C CYS A 160 -8.18 5.70 -0.89
N LEU A 161 -7.06 6.05 -0.25
CA LEU A 161 -7.04 6.99 0.88
C LEU A 161 -7.51 8.38 0.47
N LEU A 162 -6.99 8.89 -0.65
CA LEU A 162 -7.36 10.22 -1.16
C LEU A 162 -8.84 10.29 -1.52
N VAL A 163 -9.34 9.31 -2.26
CA VAL A 163 -10.74 9.24 -2.67
C VAL A 163 -11.66 9.15 -1.44
N LEU A 164 -11.32 8.30 -0.47
CA LEU A 164 -12.11 8.18 0.75
C LEU A 164 -12.14 9.50 1.54
N ALA A 165 -10.98 10.15 1.72
CA ALA A 165 -10.90 11.45 2.40
C ALA A 165 -11.74 12.53 1.71
N THR A 166 -11.81 12.48 0.38
CA THR A 166 -12.65 13.40 -0.42
C THR A 166 -14.14 13.09 -0.28
N CYS A 167 -14.50 11.80 -0.20
CA CYS A 167 -15.91 11.38 -0.22
C CYS A 167 -16.60 11.47 1.16
N LEU A 168 -15.88 11.18 2.25
CA LEU A 168 -16.47 11.17 3.59
C LEU A 168 -17.24 12.46 3.97
N PRO A 169 -16.77 13.69 3.65
CA PRO A 169 -17.50 14.90 3.94
C PRO A 169 -18.84 15.06 3.18
N HIS A 170 -19.05 14.27 2.14
CA HIS A 170 -20.30 14.27 1.33
C HIS A 170 -21.32 13.23 1.80
N LEU A 171 -21.04 12.50 2.87
CA LEU A 171 -22.02 11.66 3.55
C LEU A 171 -22.80 12.50 4.57
N SER A 172 -24.11 12.36 4.59
CA SER A 172 -24.96 12.96 5.59
C SER A 172 -25.80 11.90 6.32
N VAL A 173 -25.99 12.12 7.62
CA VAL A 173 -26.89 11.27 8.41
C VAL A 173 -28.33 11.66 8.08
N ASN A 174 -29.17 10.67 7.87
CA ASN A 174 -30.59 10.87 7.62
C ASN A 174 -31.30 10.89 8.98
N VAL A 175 -31.63 12.10 9.45
CA VAL A 175 -32.34 12.33 10.72
C VAL A 175 -33.84 12.39 10.47
#